data_0d4eeccdfcb2228a5eb09ab24dc59adc
#
_entry.id   0d4eeccdfcb2228a5eb09ab24dc59adc
#
_cell.length_a   1.000
_cell.length_b   1.000
_cell.length_c   1.000
_cell.angle_alpha   90.00
_cell.angle_beta   90.00
_cell.angle_gamma   90.00
#
_symmetry.space_group_name_H-M   'P 1'
#
loop_
_entity.id
_entity.type
_entity.pdbx_description
1 polymer ?
#
loop_
_entity_poly.entity_id
_entity_poly.type
_entity_poly.pdbx_seq_one_letter_code
_entity_poly.pdbx_strand_id
1 'polypeptide(L)'
;MAEVAIKGGAGIGAVATRSKRLDRLRFSDGVFHKLTLFASIVVLLLLSGVIAALIQGSLPALRAFGLNFLISDSWNPVTEKFGALAPIYGTIVTSFLAMLIAVPFGLLIAMFLTELCPMWLRRPIGIAIELLAGIPSIIYGIWGLFVFAPFLQQTLQPFLINVFGPIPVLSSLFAGPPYGIGVLTAGLILAIMVLPFITSISREVFDSVPPVLKEAAYGVGCTTWEVMRSVVLPYTRVGVIGGVMLGLGRALGETMAVTFVIGNAHRVSASILAPGTTISATIANEFTEAVGDLYTSALIALGLILFVITFLVLAAARYMLLRLERRIG
;
A
#
# COMPACT_ATOMS: atom_id res chain seq x y z
N MET A 1 -15.93 -49.13 58.16
CA MET A 1 -15.23 -47.83 58.36
C MET A 1 -13.93 -47.66 57.53
N ALA A 2 -13.57 -48.61 56.63
CA ALA A 2 -12.36 -48.49 55.80
C ALA A 2 -12.60 -47.95 54.36
N GLU A 3 -13.84 -47.85 53.93
CA GLU A 3 -14.18 -47.44 52.53
C GLU A 3 -14.31 -45.90 52.32
N VAL A 4 -14.44 -45.13 53.39
CA VAL A 4 -14.58 -43.65 53.32
C VAL A 4 -13.21 -42.96 53.24
N ALA A 5 -12.14 -43.61 53.68
CA ALA A 5 -10.79 -43.01 53.66
C ALA A 5 -10.08 -43.00 52.27
N ILE A 6 -10.51 -43.91 51.34
CA ILE A 6 -9.85 -44.00 50.01
C ILE A 6 -10.37 -42.95 49.01
N LYS A 7 -11.60 -42.42 49.16
CA LYS A 7 -12.12 -41.35 48.28
C LYS A 7 -11.60 -39.95 48.62
N GLY A 8 -11.08 -39.71 49.83
CA GLY A 8 -10.52 -38.41 50.22
C GLY A 8 -9.12 -38.14 49.66
N GLY A 9 -8.27 -39.18 49.49
CA GLY A 9 -6.92 -39.03 49.00
C GLY A 9 -6.79 -38.71 47.51
N ALA A 10 -7.71 -39.25 46.70
CA ALA A 10 -7.68 -39.02 45.21
C ALA A 10 -8.11 -37.58 44.86
N GLY A 11 -8.96 -36.94 45.66
CA GLY A 11 -9.39 -35.58 45.44
C GLY A 11 -8.32 -34.55 45.74
N ILE A 12 -7.53 -34.74 46.79
CA ILE A 12 -6.46 -33.81 47.21
C ILE A 12 -5.31 -33.83 46.21
N GLY A 13 -4.94 -35.00 45.67
CA GLY A 13 -3.91 -35.14 44.65
C GLY A 13 -4.29 -34.48 43.31
N ALA A 14 -5.55 -34.61 42.90
CA ALA A 14 -6.08 -33.99 41.72
C ALA A 14 -6.17 -32.44 41.82
N VAL A 15 -6.48 -31.92 42.98
CA VAL A 15 -6.50 -30.46 43.26
C VAL A 15 -5.09 -29.88 43.27
N ALA A 16 -4.12 -30.57 43.88
CA ALA A 16 -2.72 -30.15 43.93
C ALA A 16 -2.04 -30.18 42.54
N THR A 17 -2.34 -31.19 41.70
CA THR A 17 -1.83 -31.25 40.32
C THR A 17 -2.48 -30.17 39.43
N ARG A 18 -3.76 -29.86 39.63
CA ARG A 18 -4.47 -28.78 38.96
C ARG A 18 -3.91 -27.40 39.34
N SER A 19 -3.58 -27.19 40.61
CA SER A 19 -2.93 -25.95 41.12
C SER A 19 -1.56 -25.75 40.46
N LYS A 20 -0.66 -26.74 40.49
CA LYS A 20 0.67 -26.66 39.86
C LYS A 20 0.59 -26.41 38.35
N ARG A 21 -0.41 -26.95 37.67
CA ARG A 21 -0.63 -26.71 36.26
C ARG A 21 -1.10 -25.27 36.01
N LEU A 22 -1.95 -24.74 36.85
CA LEU A 22 -2.40 -23.34 36.79
C LEU A 22 -1.25 -22.36 37.06
N ASP A 23 -0.39 -22.64 38.02
CA ASP A 23 0.77 -21.80 38.34
C ASP A 23 1.78 -21.79 37.18
N ARG A 24 2.00 -22.94 36.54
CA ARG A 24 2.83 -23.03 35.35
C ARG A 24 2.24 -22.27 34.15
N LEU A 25 0.93 -22.32 33.97
CA LEU A 25 0.22 -21.55 32.92
C LEU A 25 0.30 -20.04 33.19
N ARG A 26 0.12 -19.62 34.46
CA ARG A 26 0.28 -18.21 34.85
C ARG A 26 1.70 -17.71 34.67
N PHE A 27 2.70 -18.54 34.97
CA PHE A 27 4.10 -18.20 34.72
C PHE A 27 4.39 -18.04 33.22
N SER A 28 3.94 -18.99 32.37
CA SER A 28 4.12 -18.90 30.92
C SER A 28 3.37 -17.70 30.32
N ASP A 29 2.19 -17.39 30.83
CA ASP A 29 1.43 -16.20 30.43
C ASP A 29 2.15 -14.90 30.81
N GLY A 30 2.70 -14.84 32.02
CA GLY A 30 3.52 -13.71 32.45
C GLY A 30 4.82 -13.53 31.64
N VAL A 31 5.48 -14.63 31.23
CA VAL A 31 6.63 -14.59 30.34
C VAL A 31 6.23 -14.12 28.96
N PHE A 32 5.13 -14.66 28.42
CA PHE A 32 4.60 -14.26 27.10
C PHE A 32 4.26 -12.75 27.09
N HIS A 33 3.57 -12.27 28.10
CA HIS A 33 3.23 -10.84 28.22
C HIS A 33 4.48 -9.95 28.24
N LYS A 34 5.51 -10.31 29.02
CA LYS A 34 6.77 -9.55 29.05
C LYS A 34 7.53 -9.62 27.73
N LEU A 35 7.52 -10.75 27.07
CA LEU A 35 8.18 -10.94 25.77
C LEU A 35 7.52 -10.10 24.68
N THR A 36 6.18 -10.10 24.64
CA THR A 36 5.41 -9.29 23.67
C THR A 36 5.56 -7.79 23.94
N LEU A 37 5.58 -7.39 25.22
CA LEU A 37 5.86 -6.00 25.60
C LEU A 37 7.26 -5.57 25.19
N PHE A 38 8.26 -6.41 25.45
CA PHE A 38 9.65 -6.16 25.04
C PHE A 38 9.75 -6.01 23.52
N ALA A 39 9.17 -6.93 22.75
CA ALA A 39 9.15 -6.86 21.29
C ALA A 39 8.50 -5.56 20.79
N SER A 40 7.38 -5.16 21.40
CA SER A 40 6.69 -3.90 21.05
C SER A 40 7.56 -2.67 21.35
N ILE A 41 8.26 -2.64 22.47
CA ILE A 41 9.19 -1.55 22.82
C ILE A 41 10.35 -1.51 21.83
N VAL A 42 10.93 -2.66 21.46
CA VAL A 42 12.03 -2.74 20.48
C VAL A 42 11.60 -2.14 19.14
N VAL A 43 10.40 -2.49 18.64
CA VAL A 43 9.87 -1.92 17.39
C VAL A 43 9.70 -0.39 17.48
N LEU A 44 9.17 0.11 18.60
CA LEU A 44 9.03 1.56 18.81
C LEU A 44 10.37 2.28 18.88
N LEU A 45 11.37 1.67 19.53
CA LEU A 45 12.72 2.24 19.60
C LEU A 45 13.40 2.26 18.23
N LEU A 46 13.27 1.20 17.43
CA LEU A 46 13.79 1.13 16.06
C LEU A 46 13.13 2.20 15.18
N LEU A 47 11.82 2.33 15.22
CA LEU A 47 11.10 3.36 14.46
C LEU A 47 11.54 4.77 14.88
N SER A 48 11.65 5.01 16.19
CA SER A 48 12.12 6.31 16.71
C SER A 48 13.56 6.60 16.28
N GLY A 49 14.43 5.57 16.28
CA GLY A 49 15.81 5.67 15.79
C GLY A 49 15.89 6.03 14.32
N VAL A 50 15.06 5.41 13.47
CA VAL A 50 14.98 5.73 12.03
C VAL A 50 14.53 7.17 11.83
N ILE A 51 13.48 7.61 12.53
CA ILE A 51 12.99 8.99 12.44
C ILE A 51 14.08 9.99 12.88
N ALA A 52 14.76 9.72 13.99
CA ALA A 52 15.83 10.55 14.47
C ALA A 52 17.00 10.64 13.47
N ALA A 53 17.40 9.52 12.87
CA ALA A 53 18.43 9.47 11.84
C ALA A 53 18.03 10.25 10.58
N LEU A 54 16.78 10.12 10.12
CA LEU A 54 16.26 10.90 8.98
C LEU A 54 16.27 12.40 9.28
N ILE A 55 15.84 12.82 10.47
CA ILE A 55 15.85 14.23 10.88
C ILE A 55 17.30 14.75 10.92
N GLN A 56 18.22 14.04 11.59
CA GLN A 56 19.61 14.46 11.70
C GLN A 56 20.30 14.53 10.34
N GLY A 57 20.13 13.51 9.49
CA GLY A 57 20.72 13.45 8.17
C GLY A 57 20.16 14.47 7.18
N SER A 58 18.90 14.91 7.36
CA SER A 58 18.28 15.94 6.51
C SER A 58 18.61 17.38 6.90
N LEU A 59 19.13 17.61 8.12
CA LEU A 59 19.40 18.97 8.64
C LEU A 59 20.31 19.82 7.75
N PRO A 60 21.42 19.33 7.17
CA PRO A 60 22.26 20.11 6.29
C PRO A 60 21.51 20.65 5.08
N ALA A 61 20.75 19.81 4.37
CA ALA A 61 19.95 20.22 3.21
C ALA A 61 18.82 21.19 3.60
N LEU A 62 18.12 20.92 4.70
CA LEU A 62 17.04 21.79 5.18
C LEU A 62 17.55 23.16 5.65
N ARG A 63 18.76 23.24 6.20
CA ARG A 63 19.40 24.52 6.55
C ARG A 63 19.88 25.28 5.33
N ALA A 64 20.40 24.57 4.31
CA ALA A 64 20.91 25.21 3.09
C ALA A 64 19.77 25.74 2.20
N PHE A 65 18.70 25.00 2.05
CA PHE A 65 17.61 25.32 1.11
C PHE A 65 16.32 25.80 1.78
N GLY A 66 16.14 25.55 3.08
CA GLY A 66 14.93 25.91 3.82
C GLY A 66 13.65 25.34 3.18
N LEU A 67 12.56 26.11 3.23
CA LEU A 67 11.27 25.74 2.62
C LEU A 67 11.33 25.75 1.09
N ASN A 68 12.31 26.41 0.49
CA ASN A 68 12.48 26.42 -0.97
C ASN A 68 12.80 25.03 -1.52
N PHE A 69 13.36 24.12 -0.70
CA PHE A 69 13.55 22.72 -1.06
C PHE A 69 12.25 22.02 -1.49
N LEU A 70 11.13 22.33 -0.84
CA LEU A 70 9.83 21.71 -1.14
C LEU A 70 9.20 22.23 -2.44
N ILE A 71 9.53 23.47 -2.85
CA ILE A 71 8.88 24.17 -3.95
C ILE A 71 9.72 24.17 -5.23
N SER A 72 11.04 24.01 -5.09
CA SER A 72 11.97 23.97 -6.21
C SER A 72 11.84 22.65 -6.98
N ASP A 73 11.84 22.73 -8.31
CA ASP A 73 11.88 21.57 -9.23
C ASP A 73 13.30 21.31 -9.76
N SER A 74 14.28 22.18 -9.42
CA SER A 74 15.65 22.04 -9.87
C SER A 74 16.37 20.91 -9.14
N TRP A 75 16.97 20.00 -9.90
CA TRP A 75 17.81 18.93 -9.37
C TRP A 75 19.10 18.88 -10.19
N ASN A 76 20.17 19.40 -9.64
CA ASN A 76 21.46 19.47 -10.32
C ASN A 76 22.61 19.19 -9.34
N PRO A 77 23.19 17.99 -9.37
CA PRO A 77 24.32 17.61 -8.52
C PRO A 77 25.59 18.46 -8.73
N VAL A 78 25.83 18.95 -9.96
CA VAL A 78 27.04 19.71 -10.29
C VAL A 78 27.03 21.11 -9.66
N THR A 79 25.85 21.74 -9.62
CA THR A 79 25.67 23.06 -9.00
C THR A 79 25.14 23.01 -7.58
N GLU A 80 25.02 21.80 -7.02
CA GLU A 80 24.49 21.50 -5.68
C GLU A 80 23.13 22.17 -5.41
N LYS A 81 22.28 22.23 -6.42
CA LYS A 81 20.91 22.76 -6.29
C LYS A 81 19.93 21.60 -6.29
N PHE A 82 19.25 21.43 -5.17
CA PHE A 82 18.32 20.33 -4.96
C PHE A 82 16.93 20.83 -4.58
N GLY A 83 15.89 20.19 -5.16
CA GLY A 83 14.50 20.48 -4.89
C GLY A 83 13.63 19.22 -4.91
N ALA A 84 12.64 19.18 -4.07
CA ALA A 84 11.79 18.01 -3.85
C ALA A 84 10.51 18.03 -4.67
N LEU A 85 10.15 19.13 -5.35
CA LEU A 85 8.84 19.29 -5.97
C LEU A 85 8.55 18.23 -7.02
N ALA A 86 9.48 17.96 -7.94
CA ALA A 86 9.29 16.96 -8.98
C ALA A 86 9.15 15.53 -8.42
N PRO A 87 10.00 15.06 -7.49
CA PRO A 87 9.81 13.78 -6.83
C PRO A 87 8.50 13.65 -6.03
N ILE A 88 8.09 14.70 -5.30
CA ILE A 88 6.82 14.74 -4.55
C ILE A 88 5.64 14.61 -5.51
N TYR A 89 5.62 15.44 -6.55
CA TYR A 89 4.57 15.41 -7.58
C TYR A 89 4.44 14.03 -8.21
N GLY A 90 5.55 13.45 -8.67
CA GLY A 90 5.52 12.14 -9.28
C GLY A 90 5.04 11.05 -8.33
N THR A 91 5.46 11.05 -7.06
CA THR A 91 5.01 10.07 -6.05
C THR A 91 3.49 10.15 -5.84
N ILE A 92 2.94 11.34 -5.72
CA ILE A 92 1.51 11.54 -5.50
C ILE A 92 0.70 11.14 -6.74
N VAL A 93 1.12 11.60 -7.92
CA VAL A 93 0.38 11.35 -9.17
C VAL A 93 0.42 9.88 -9.57
N THR A 94 1.58 9.21 -9.50
CA THR A 94 1.67 7.76 -9.82
C THR A 94 0.87 6.92 -8.85
N SER A 95 0.93 7.21 -7.55
CA SER A 95 0.16 6.49 -6.54
C SER A 95 -1.34 6.73 -6.69
N PHE A 96 -1.76 7.96 -6.95
CA PHE A 96 -3.16 8.28 -7.22
C PHE A 96 -3.70 7.55 -8.46
N LEU A 97 -2.95 7.58 -9.56
CA LEU A 97 -3.30 6.88 -10.80
C LEU A 97 -3.39 5.36 -10.58
N ALA A 98 -2.43 4.80 -9.84
CA ALA A 98 -2.45 3.39 -9.50
C ALA A 98 -3.70 3.00 -8.70
N MET A 99 -4.04 3.78 -7.68
CA MET A 99 -5.21 3.52 -6.84
C MET A 99 -6.54 3.74 -7.58
N LEU A 100 -6.60 4.73 -8.47
CA LEU A 100 -7.77 4.99 -9.31
C LEU A 100 -8.15 3.77 -10.17
N ILE A 101 -7.15 2.98 -10.57
CA ILE A 101 -7.33 1.76 -11.36
C ILE A 101 -7.45 0.53 -10.44
N ALA A 102 -6.52 0.35 -9.52
CA ALA A 102 -6.44 -0.87 -8.71
C ALA A 102 -7.64 -1.04 -7.77
N VAL A 103 -8.21 0.04 -7.21
CA VAL A 103 -9.33 -0.06 -6.27
C VAL A 103 -10.60 -0.59 -6.96
N PRO A 104 -11.12 0.03 -8.04
CA PRO A 104 -12.33 -0.47 -8.65
C PRO A 104 -12.17 -1.88 -9.22
N PHE A 105 -11.05 -2.15 -9.92
CA PHE A 105 -10.81 -3.49 -10.46
C PHE A 105 -10.59 -4.54 -9.38
N GLY A 106 -9.85 -4.22 -8.31
CA GLY A 106 -9.63 -5.13 -7.19
C GLY A 106 -10.93 -5.48 -6.46
N LEU A 107 -11.81 -4.50 -6.24
CA LEU A 107 -13.13 -4.74 -5.64
C LEU A 107 -14.03 -5.57 -6.55
N LEU A 108 -14.07 -5.28 -7.86
CA LEU A 108 -14.88 -6.06 -8.82
C LEU A 108 -14.39 -7.52 -8.90
N ILE A 109 -13.08 -7.75 -8.91
CA ILE A 109 -12.53 -9.12 -8.90
C ILE A 109 -12.87 -9.83 -7.58
N ALA A 110 -12.77 -9.15 -6.44
CA ALA A 110 -13.15 -9.72 -5.15
C ALA A 110 -14.63 -10.08 -5.13
N MET A 111 -15.53 -9.20 -5.60
CA MET A 111 -16.96 -9.46 -5.74
C MET A 111 -17.24 -10.67 -6.65
N PHE A 112 -16.57 -10.72 -7.80
CA PHE A 112 -16.70 -11.85 -8.71
C PHE A 112 -16.32 -13.16 -8.03
N LEU A 113 -15.18 -13.19 -7.33
CA LEU A 113 -14.68 -14.41 -6.67
C LEU A 113 -15.57 -14.87 -5.51
N THR A 114 -16.21 -13.95 -4.78
CA THR A 114 -17.03 -14.31 -3.62
C THR A 114 -18.45 -14.74 -3.99
N GLU A 115 -19.08 -14.08 -4.97
CA GLU A 115 -20.51 -14.25 -5.24
C GLU A 115 -20.84 -14.90 -6.59
N LEU A 116 -20.02 -14.70 -7.62
CA LEU A 116 -20.35 -15.10 -8.99
C LEU A 116 -19.52 -16.29 -9.50
N CYS A 117 -18.33 -16.47 -8.94
CA CYS A 117 -17.37 -17.46 -9.44
C CYS A 117 -17.83 -18.89 -9.10
N PRO A 118 -17.87 -19.81 -10.09
CA PRO A 118 -18.13 -21.21 -9.83
C PRO A 118 -17.14 -21.81 -8.82
N MET A 119 -17.62 -22.69 -7.93
CA MET A 119 -16.81 -23.26 -6.83
C MET A 119 -15.51 -23.89 -7.28
N TRP A 120 -15.49 -24.56 -8.44
CA TRP A 120 -14.29 -25.23 -8.97
C TRP A 120 -13.23 -24.24 -9.48
N LEU A 121 -13.63 -23.02 -9.88
CA LEU A 121 -12.73 -21.99 -10.43
C LEU A 121 -12.30 -20.96 -9.37
N ARG A 122 -13.08 -20.81 -8.29
CA ARG A 122 -12.83 -19.84 -7.22
C ARG A 122 -11.46 -20.01 -6.55
N ARG A 123 -11.09 -21.27 -6.26
CA ARG A 123 -9.82 -21.60 -5.61
C ARG A 123 -8.62 -21.39 -6.53
N PRO A 124 -8.58 -21.91 -7.78
CA PRO A 124 -7.46 -21.67 -8.69
C PRO A 124 -7.23 -20.18 -8.99
N ILE A 125 -8.28 -19.41 -9.26
CA ILE A 125 -8.12 -17.96 -9.53
C ILE A 125 -7.63 -17.23 -8.28
N GLY A 126 -8.15 -17.55 -7.09
CA GLY A 126 -7.68 -16.99 -5.84
C GLY A 126 -6.18 -17.20 -5.63
N ILE A 127 -5.70 -18.44 -5.81
CA ILE A 127 -4.29 -18.78 -5.72
C ILE A 127 -3.47 -18.01 -6.79
N ALA A 128 -3.96 -17.91 -8.03
CA ALA A 128 -3.27 -17.17 -9.07
C ALA A 128 -3.08 -15.68 -8.72
N ILE A 129 -4.10 -15.05 -8.12
CA ILE A 129 -4.03 -13.66 -7.65
C ILE A 129 -3.03 -13.52 -6.48
N GLU A 130 -3.05 -14.46 -5.54
CA GLU A 130 -2.10 -14.47 -4.42
C GLU A 130 -0.65 -14.65 -4.91
N LEU A 131 -0.42 -15.49 -5.93
CA LEU A 131 0.89 -15.66 -6.56
C LEU A 131 1.39 -14.37 -7.24
N LEU A 132 0.49 -13.61 -7.88
CA LEU A 132 0.85 -12.29 -8.43
C LEU A 132 1.35 -11.33 -7.35
N ALA A 133 0.76 -11.36 -6.14
CA ALA A 133 1.24 -10.55 -5.02
C ALA A 133 2.65 -10.95 -4.54
N GLY A 134 3.05 -12.20 -4.75
CA GLY A 134 4.37 -12.74 -4.38
C GLY A 134 5.49 -12.43 -5.37
N ILE A 135 5.20 -11.91 -6.55
CA ILE A 135 6.22 -11.58 -7.55
C ILE A 135 7.06 -10.38 -7.07
N PRO A 136 8.41 -10.46 -7.06
CA PRO A 136 9.26 -9.33 -6.73
C PRO A 136 9.01 -8.12 -7.63
N SER A 137 8.94 -6.92 -7.05
CA SER A 137 8.61 -5.68 -7.79
C SER A 137 9.57 -5.37 -8.93
N ILE A 138 10.84 -5.76 -8.82
CA ILE A 138 11.83 -5.61 -9.87
C ILE A 138 11.44 -6.34 -11.17
N ILE A 139 10.77 -7.50 -11.07
CA ILE A 139 10.32 -8.26 -12.24
C ILE A 139 9.23 -7.48 -12.98
N TYR A 140 8.29 -6.86 -12.24
CA TYR A 140 7.31 -5.95 -12.85
C TYR A 140 7.96 -4.76 -13.53
N GLY A 141 9.04 -4.20 -12.96
CA GLY A 141 9.80 -3.11 -13.56
C GLY A 141 10.48 -3.50 -14.85
N ILE A 142 11.19 -4.64 -14.87
CA ILE A 142 11.89 -5.14 -16.05
C ILE A 142 10.88 -5.52 -17.15
N TRP A 143 9.83 -6.28 -16.82
CA TRP A 143 8.76 -6.60 -17.76
C TRP A 143 8.08 -5.32 -18.28
N GLY A 144 7.87 -4.37 -17.39
CA GLY A 144 7.30 -3.08 -17.69
C GLY A 144 8.12 -2.30 -18.72
N LEU A 145 9.43 -2.27 -18.55
CA LEU A 145 10.34 -1.55 -19.45
C LEU A 145 10.46 -2.21 -20.82
N PHE A 146 10.66 -3.53 -20.87
CA PHE A 146 10.98 -4.22 -22.12
C PHE A 146 9.76 -4.71 -22.91
N VAL A 147 8.62 -4.92 -22.27
CA VAL A 147 7.42 -5.45 -22.91
C VAL A 147 6.27 -4.44 -22.88
N PHE A 148 5.93 -3.94 -21.68
CA PHE A 148 4.75 -3.12 -21.53
C PHE A 148 4.92 -1.68 -22.04
N ALA A 149 6.06 -1.05 -21.82
CA ALA A 149 6.33 0.30 -22.31
C ALA A 149 6.36 0.38 -23.86
N PRO A 150 7.03 -0.53 -24.61
CA PRO A 150 6.93 -0.57 -26.07
C PRO A 150 5.50 -0.82 -26.58
N PHE A 151 4.74 -1.68 -25.90
CA PHE A 151 3.33 -1.90 -26.23
C PHE A 151 2.51 -0.62 -26.03
N LEU A 152 2.66 0.09 -24.92
CA LEU A 152 1.97 1.36 -24.67
C LEU A 152 2.37 2.44 -25.68
N GLN A 153 3.66 2.51 -26.05
CA GLN A 153 4.19 3.45 -27.02
C GLN A 153 3.54 3.29 -28.39
N GLN A 154 3.31 2.06 -28.82
CA GLN A 154 2.80 1.77 -30.15
C GLN A 154 1.26 1.77 -30.23
N THR A 155 0.57 1.53 -29.11
CA THR A 155 -0.88 1.32 -29.12
C THR A 155 -1.62 2.34 -28.26
N LEU A 156 -1.49 2.27 -26.94
CA LEU A 156 -2.32 3.02 -26.01
C LEU A 156 -2.00 4.52 -26.02
N GLN A 157 -0.73 4.91 -26.00
CA GLN A 157 -0.35 6.33 -25.95
C GLN A 157 -0.78 7.10 -27.20
N PRO A 158 -0.55 6.60 -28.45
CA PRO A 158 -1.08 7.25 -29.65
C PRO A 158 -2.62 7.34 -29.66
N PHE A 159 -3.28 6.28 -29.21
CA PHE A 159 -4.75 6.29 -29.07
C PHE A 159 -5.23 7.39 -28.12
N LEU A 160 -4.63 7.47 -26.93
CA LEU A 160 -4.99 8.52 -25.93
C LEU A 160 -4.73 9.93 -26.45
N ILE A 161 -3.60 10.15 -27.14
CA ILE A 161 -3.26 11.44 -27.76
C ILE A 161 -4.30 11.83 -28.83
N ASN A 162 -4.69 10.89 -29.70
CA ASN A 162 -5.66 11.15 -30.75
C ASN A 162 -7.08 11.41 -30.22
N VAL A 163 -7.50 10.67 -29.18
CA VAL A 163 -8.86 10.80 -28.62
C VAL A 163 -8.99 12.03 -27.72
N PHE A 164 -8.01 12.29 -26.87
CA PHE A 164 -8.08 13.36 -25.87
C PHE A 164 -7.38 14.64 -26.29
N GLY A 165 -6.49 14.59 -27.29
CA GLY A 165 -5.81 15.77 -27.83
C GLY A 165 -6.75 16.89 -28.31
N PRO A 166 -7.89 16.61 -28.96
CA PRO A 166 -8.86 17.64 -29.36
C PRO A 166 -9.60 18.32 -28.19
N ILE A 167 -9.59 17.73 -26.98
CA ILE A 167 -10.35 18.25 -25.83
C ILE A 167 -9.47 19.22 -25.03
N PRO A 168 -9.79 20.52 -24.94
CA PRO A 168 -8.88 21.55 -24.44
C PRO A 168 -8.29 21.30 -23.05
N VAL A 169 -9.07 20.72 -22.11
CA VAL A 169 -8.60 20.42 -20.73
C VAL A 169 -7.77 19.16 -20.68
N LEU A 170 -8.16 18.12 -21.43
CA LEU A 170 -7.46 16.83 -21.45
C LEU A 170 -6.22 16.85 -22.34
N SER A 171 -6.15 17.76 -23.31
CA SER A 171 -4.98 17.88 -24.21
C SER A 171 -3.69 18.11 -23.44
N SER A 172 -3.70 18.88 -22.36
CA SER A 172 -2.53 19.11 -21.51
C SER A 172 -2.07 17.86 -20.75
N LEU A 173 -3.01 16.98 -20.36
CA LEU A 173 -2.70 15.73 -19.65
C LEU A 173 -2.11 14.66 -20.56
N PHE A 174 -2.43 14.70 -21.86
CA PHE A 174 -1.96 13.73 -22.85
C PHE A 174 -1.06 14.38 -23.92
N ALA A 175 -0.47 15.55 -23.60
CA ALA A 175 0.43 16.27 -24.47
C ALA A 175 1.81 15.58 -24.57
N GLY A 176 2.43 15.66 -25.73
CA GLY A 176 3.80 15.22 -25.98
C GLY A 176 3.89 13.94 -26.82
N PRO A 177 5.11 13.53 -27.16
CA PRO A 177 5.34 12.31 -27.96
C PRO A 177 5.13 11.05 -27.11
N PRO A 178 4.72 9.93 -27.73
CA PRO A 178 4.54 8.65 -27.05
C PRO A 178 5.90 8.01 -26.76
N TYR A 179 6.44 8.26 -25.56
CA TYR A 179 7.73 7.70 -25.14
C TYR A 179 7.65 6.22 -24.71
N GLY A 180 6.48 5.72 -24.39
CA GLY A 180 6.29 4.42 -23.75
C GLY A 180 6.55 4.46 -22.25
N ILE A 181 7.67 5.03 -21.81
CA ILE A 181 8.02 5.28 -20.41
C ILE A 181 7.43 6.61 -19.93
N GLY A 182 7.11 6.73 -18.64
CA GLY A 182 6.58 7.94 -18.03
C GLY A 182 5.64 7.68 -16.84
N VAL A 183 5.02 8.74 -16.36
CA VAL A 183 4.14 8.70 -15.18
C VAL A 183 2.94 7.75 -15.38
N LEU A 184 2.33 7.75 -16.57
CA LEU A 184 1.22 6.84 -16.91
C LEU A 184 1.65 5.37 -16.81
N THR A 185 2.77 5.01 -17.45
CA THR A 185 3.28 3.64 -17.46
C THR A 185 3.64 3.16 -16.07
N ALA A 186 4.28 4.04 -15.27
CA ALA A 186 4.58 3.77 -13.87
C ALA A 186 3.30 3.55 -13.05
N GLY A 187 2.29 4.40 -13.21
CA GLY A 187 1.00 4.25 -12.55
C GLY A 187 0.25 2.98 -12.92
N LEU A 188 0.27 2.57 -14.20
CA LEU A 188 -0.34 1.31 -14.67
C LEU A 188 0.35 0.07 -14.09
N ILE A 189 1.67 0.03 -14.10
CA ILE A 189 2.43 -1.10 -13.53
C ILE A 189 2.21 -1.17 -12.01
N LEU A 190 2.22 -0.03 -11.35
CA LEU A 190 1.92 0.07 -9.93
C LEU A 190 0.49 -0.40 -9.62
N ALA A 191 -0.48 -0.08 -10.47
CA ALA A 191 -1.85 -0.58 -10.37
C ALA A 191 -1.91 -2.11 -10.45
N ILE A 192 -1.24 -2.71 -11.45
CA ILE A 192 -1.17 -4.17 -11.61
C ILE A 192 -0.57 -4.83 -10.37
N MET A 193 0.45 -4.23 -9.78
CA MET A 193 1.15 -4.77 -8.62
C MET A 193 0.34 -4.64 -7.31
N VAL A 194 -0.44 -3.56 -7.14
CA VAL A 194 -1.25 -3.31 -5.94
C VAL A 194 -2.60 -4.05 -6.01
N LEU A 195 -3.11 -4.29 -7.20
CA LEU A 195 -4.40 -4.95 -7.45
C LEU A 195 -4.58 -6.28 -6.69
N PRO A 196 -3.64 -7.25 -6.72
CA PRO A 196 -3.79 -8.49 -5.98
C PRO A 196 -3.90 -8.29 -4.47
N PHE A 197 -3.23 -7.29 -3.90
CA PHE A 197 -3.34 -6.93 -2.49
C PHE A 197 -4.75 -6.48 -2.12
N ILE A 198 -5.29 -5.53 -2.89
CA ILE A 198 -6.65 -5.02 -2.67
C ILE A 198 -7.67 -6.14 -2.84
N THR A 199 -7.50 -6.97 -3.87
CA THR A 199 -8.40 -8.10 -4.16
C THR A 199 -8.41 -9.13 -3.03
N SER A 200 -7.24 -9.56 -2.55
CA SER A 200 -7.14 -10.58 -1.50
C SER A 200 -7.76 -10.11 -0.19
N ILE A 201 -7.45 -8.89 0.25
CA ILE A 201 -8.02 -8.35 1.49
C ILE A 201 -9.54 -8.14 1.34
N SER A 202 -9.99 -7.59 0.21
CA SER A 202 -11.42 -7.36 -0.02
C SER A 202 -12.20 -8.66 -0.07
N ARG A 203 -11.64 -9.71 -0.69
CA ARG A 203 -12.23 -11.05 -0.72
C ARG A 203 -12.39 -11.62 0.69
N GLU A 204 -11.33 -11.58 1.51
CA GLU A 204 -11.36 -12.06 2.89
C GLU A 204 -12.42 -11.33 3.73
N VAL A 205 -12.51 -10.02 3.56
CA VAL A 205 -13.50 -9.18 4.23
C VAL A 205 -14.92 -9.47 3.74
N PHE A 206 -15.15 -9.73 2.44
CA PHE A 206 -16.46 -10.10 1.90
C PHE A 206 -16.89 -11.50 2.36
N ASP A 207 -15.95 -12.44 2.51
CA ASP A 207 -16.20 -13.77 3.04
C ASP A 207 -16.55 -13.76 4.55
N SER A 208 -16.20 -12.69 5.28
CA SER A 208 -16.54 -12.54 6.70
C SER A 208 -18.00 -12.16 6.98
N VAL A 209 -18.77 -11.79 5.95
CA VAL A 209 -20.20 -11.45 6.09
C VAL A 209 -20.99 -12.72 6.44
N PRO A 210 -21.77 -12.71 7.55
CA PRO A 210 -22.60 -13.86 7.93
C PRO A 210 -23.54 -14.30 6.81
N PRO A 211 -23.56 -15.59 6.44
CA PRO A 211 -24.41 -16.11 5.35
C PRO A 211 -25.89 -15.76 5.52
N VAL A 212 -26.37 -15.76 6.75
CA VAL A 212 -27.78 -15.43 7.08
C VAL A 212 -28.20 -14.07 6.55
N LEU A 213 -27.30 -13.06 6.55
CA LEU A 213 -27.61 -11.72 6.02
C LEU A 213 -27.77 -11.73 4.50
N LYS A 214 -26.93 -12.50 3.81
CA LYS A 214 -27.02 -12.67 2.36
C LYS A 214 -28.28 -13.47 1.97
N GLU A 215 -28.53 -14.59 2.66
CA GLU A 215 -29.69 -15.43 2.46
C GLU A 215 -31.02 -14.69 2.71
N ALA A 216 -31.10 -13.87 3.76
CA ALA A 216 -32.25 -13.04 4.03
C ALA A 216 -32.53 -12.05 2.88
N ALA A 217 -31.50 -11.42 2.33
CA ALA A 217 -31.65 -10.50 1.20
C ALA A 217 -32.08 -11.22 -0.09
N TYR A 218 -31.53 -12.41 -0.37
CA TYR A 218 -31.99 -13.24 -1.48
C TYR A 218 -33.43 -13.72 -1.27
N GLY A 219 -33.81 -14.04 -0.02
CA GLY A 219 -35.17 -14.48 0.33
C GLY A 219 -36.28 -13.45 0.06
N VAL A 220 -35.94 -12.13 0.14
CA VAL A 220 -36.85 -11.04 -0.24
C VAL A 220 -36.79 -10.69 -1.73
N GLY A 221 -36.01 -11.44 -2.53
CA GLY A 221 -35.96 -11.29 -3.99
C GLY A 221 -34.87 -10.36 -4.51
N CYS A 222 -33.86 -9.97 -3.69
CA CYS A 222 -32.75 -9.14 -4.16
C CYS A 222 -31.87 -9.89 -5.17
N THR A 223 -31.41 -9.16 -6.19
CA THR A 223 -30.39 -9.62 -7.13
C THR A 223 -29.01 -9.66 -6.45
N THR A 224 -28.05 -10.40 -7.00
CA THR A 224 -26.68 -10.47 -6.48
C THR A 224 -26.03 -9.07 -6.36
N TRP A 225 -26.28 -8.19 -7.31
CA TRP A 225 -25.78 -6.81 -7.25
C TRP A 225 -26.39 -6.02 -6.08
N GLU A 226 -27.67 -6.17 -5.84
CA GLU A 226 -28.36 -5.51 -4.70
C GLU A 226 -27.86 -6.06 -3.36
N VAL A 227 -27.64 -7.37 -3.24
CA VAL A 227 -27.03 -7.98 -2.05
C VAL A 227 -25.63 -7.41 -1.81
N MET A 228 -24.79 -7.32 -2.85
CA MET A 228 -23.45 -6.73 -2.73
C MET A 228 -23.49 -5.27 -2.30
N ARG A 229 -24.34 -4.47 -2.94
CA ARG A 229 -24.41 -3.04 -2.69
C ARG A 229 -25.06 -2.69 -1.33
N SER A 230 -26.12 -3.41 -0.94
CA SER A 230 -26.96 -3.07 0.21
C SER A 230 -26.62 -3.85 1.48
N VAL A 231 -25.97 -5.01 1.36
CA VAL A 231 -25.61 -5.87 2.50
C VAL A 231 -24.10 -5.97 2.65
N VAL A 232 -23.40 -6.51 1.64
CA VAL A 232 -21.99 -6.85 1.76
C VAL A 232 -21.10 -5.61 1.89
N LEU A 233 -21.19 -4.67 0.97
CA LEU A 233 -20.37 -3.45 0.99
C LEU A 233 -20.59 -2.58 2.24
N PRO A 234 -21.83 -2.32 2.68
CA PRO A 234 -22.04 -1.55 3.91
C PRO A 234 -21.53 -2.27 5.16
N TYR A 235 -21.69 -3.59 5.24
CA TYR A 235 -21.19 -4.39 6.36
C TYR A 235 -19.66 -4.39 6.41
N THR A 236 -19.00 -4.50 5.28
CA THR A 236 -17.55 -4.70 5.16
C THR A 236 -16.76 -3.43 4.88
N ARG A 237 -17.41 -2.28 4.80
CA ARG A 237 -16.79 -1.00 4.39
C ARG A 237 -15.51 -0.63 5.13
N VAL A 238 -15.44 -0.89 6.44
CA VAL A 238 -14.25 -0.59 7.26
C VAL A 238 -13.07 -1.45 6.81
N GLY A 239 -13.31 -2.75 6.62
CA GLY A 239 -12.28 -3.67 6.13
C GLY A 239 -11.82 -3.38 4.71
N VAL A 240 -12.75 -3.06 3.81
CA VAL A 240 -12.44 -2.66 2.43
C VAL A 240 -11.58 -1.39 2.41
N ILE A 241 -11.97 -0.35 3.15
CA ILE A 241 -11.18 0.88 3.23
C ILE A 241 -9.80 0.58 3.85
N GLY A 242 -9.73 -0.29 4.87
CA GLY A 242 -8.47 -0.77 5.44
C GLY A 242 -7.55 -1.40 4.39
N GLY A 243 -8.10 -2.30 3.54
CA GLY A 243 -7.38 -2.91 2.43
C GLY A 243 -6.89 -1.89 1.39
N VAL A 244 -7.73 -0.92 1.03
CA VAL A 244 -7.36 0.18 0.14
C VAL A 244 -6.23 1.02 0.72
N MET A 245 -6.26 1.31 2.04
CA MET A 245 -5.19 2.07 2.71
C MET A 245 -3.86 1.32 2.75
N LEU A 246 -3.88 0.01 2.98
CA LEU A 246 -2.68 -0.83 2.89
C LEU A 246 -2.11 -0.83 1.47
N GLY A 247 -2.97 -0.93 0.45
CA GLY A 247 -2.58 -0.79 -0.95
C GLY A 247 -1.95 0.57 -1.27
N LEU A 248 -2.53 1.66 -0.75
CA LEU A 248 -2.01 3.01 -0.92
C LEU A 248 -0.64 3.19 -0.24
N GLY A 249 -0.46 2.67 0.98
CA GLY A 249 0.83 2.71 1.67
C GLY A 249 1.91 1.99 0.86
N ARG A 250 1.58 0.84 0.26
CA ARG A 250 2.47 0.13 -0.66
C ARG A 250 2.78 0.95 -1.93
N ALA A 251 1.77 1.57 -2.53
CA ALA A 251 1.93 2.38 -3.74
C ALA A 251 2.85 3.59 -3.52
N LEU A 252 2.71 4.29 -2.40
CA LEU A 252 3.54 5.46 -2.06
C LEU A 252 5.02 5.10 -1.85
N GLY A 253 5.29 3.91 -1.32
CA GLY A 253 6.66 3.44 -1.03
C GLY A 253 7.31 2.61 -2.13
N GLU A 254 6.64 2.37 -3.27
CA GLU A 254 7.20 1.51 -4.32
C GLU A 254 8.41 2.16 -4.99
N THR A 255 9.47 1.37 -5.08
CA THR A 255 10.77 1.84 -5.58
C THR A 255 11.10 1.18 -6.91
N MET A 256 11.34 -0.14 -6.91
CA MET A 256 11.98 -0.83 -8.03
C MET A 256 11.12 -0.87 -9.29
N ALA A 257 9.84 -1.22 -9.19
CA ALA A 257 8.98 -1.29 -10.35
C ALA A 257 8.84 0.08 -11.05
N VAL A 258 8.72 1.14 -10.27
CA VAL A 258 8.55 2.52 -10.77
C VAL A 258 9.85 3.06 -11.39
N THR A 259 11.00 2.83 -10.74
CA THR A 259 12.31 3.33 -11.20
C THR A 259 12.62 2.94 -12.64
N PHE A 260 12.28 1.71 -13.05
CA PHE A 260 12.56 1.23 -14.40
C PHE A 260 11.72 1.90 -15.50
N VAL A 261 10.53 2.39 -15.17
CA VAL A 261 9.54 2.78 -16.20
C VAL A 261 9.09 4.24 -16.15
N ILE A 262 9.47 4.98 -15.10
CA ILE A 262 9.05 6.37 -14.93
C ILE A 262 9.87 7.37 -15.78
N GLY A 263 11.11 6.99 -16.16
CA GLY A 263 11.98 7.79 -17.03
C GLY A 263 12.91 8.76 -16.30
N ASN A 264 12.86 8.86 -14.96
CA ASN A 264 13.82 9.57 -14.09
C ASN A 264 14.11 11.04 -14.45
N ALA A 265 13.10 11.77 -14.93
CA ALA A 265 13.23 13.18 -15.26
C ALA A 265 12.80 14.07 -14.08
N HIS A 266 13.73 14.91 -13.58
CA HIS A 266 13.49 15.85 -12.49
C HIS A 266 12.78 17.11 -12.99
N ARG A 267 11.54 16.96 -13.42
CA ARG A 267 10.71 18.10 -13.86
C ARG A 267 9.23 17.82 -13.58
N VAL A 268 8.51 18.86 -13.27
CA VAL A 268 7.05 18.82 -13.15
C VAL A 268 6.43 19.03 -14.53
N SER A 269 5.59 18.10 -14.95
CA SER A 269 4.83 18.19 -16.20
C SER A 269 3.35 17.94 -15.93
N ALA A 270 2.49 18.69 -16.57
CA ALA A 270 1.04 18.44 -16.57
C ALA A 270 0.70 17.13 -17.30
N SER A 271 1.52 16.74 -18.29
CA SER A 271 1.31 15.50 -19.05
C SER A 271 1.72 14.26 -18.27
N ILE A 272 0.79 13.32 -18.14
CA ILE A 272 1.04 12.01 -17.54
C ILE A 272 1.82 11.07 -18.49
N LEU A 273 1.93 11.42 -19.79
CA LEU A 273 2.76 10.69 -20.75
C LEU A 273 4.23 11.05 -20.63
N ALA A 274 4.54 12.21 -20.05
CA ALA A 274 5.90 12.68 -19.91
C ALA A 274 6.69 11.82 -18.90
N PRO A 275 8.01 11.65 -19.12
CA PRO A 275 8.91 11.14 -18.11
C PRO A 275 8.90 12.01 -16.86
N GLY A 276 8.96 11.39 -15.70
CA GLY A 276 9.01 12.03 -14.39
C GLY A 276 9.93 11.28 -13.44
N THR A 277 9.84 11.56 -12.15
CA THR A 277 10.52 10.81 -11.10
C THR A 277 9.63 10.72 -9.86
N THR A 278 9.91 9.77 -8.97
CA THR A 278 9.31 9.67 -7.63
C THR A 278 10.39 9.80 -6.57
N ILE A 279 10.01 10.06 -5.33
CA ILE A 279 10.95 10.16 -4.21
C ILE A 279 11.78 8.87 -4.10
N SER A 280 11.12 7.71 -4.10
CA SER A 280 11.78 6.42 -3.98
C SER A 280 12.69 6.13 -5.18
N ALA A 281 12.25 6.47 -6.41
CA ALA A 281 13.05 6.30 -7.62
C ALA A 281 14.29 7.21 -7.63
N THR A 282 14.15 8.46 -7.22
CA THR A 282 15.28 9.39 -7.07
C THR A 282 16.32 8.86 -6.10
N ILE A 283 15.89 8.44 -4.90
CA ILE A 283 16.80 7.87 -3.90
C ILE A 283 17.50 6.63 -4.46
N ALA A 284 16.77 5.71 -5.09
CA ALA A 284 17.34 4.46 -5.61
C ALA A 284 18.39 4.68 -6.70
N ASN A 285 18.16 5.66 -7.59
CA ASN A 285 19.07 5.95 -8.70
C ASN A 285 20.32 6.72 -8.26
N GLU A 286 20.18 7.67 -7.33
CA GLU A 286 21.22 8.65 -7.07
C GLU A 286 22.00 8.41 -5.77
N PHE A 287 21.49 7.57 -4.86
CA PHE A 287 22.13 7.34 -3.56
C PHE A 287 23.55 6.77 -3.68
N THR A 288 23.78 5.90 -4.66
CA THR A 288 25.10 5.28 -4.89
C THR A 288 26.10 6.23 -5.57
N GLU A 289 25.60 7.27 -6.24
CA GLU A 289 26.40 8.27 -6.95
C GLU A 289 26.59 9.55 -6.15
N ALA A 290 25.87 9.69 -5.01
CA ALA A 290 25.90 10.88 -4.18
C ALA A 290 27.28 11.08 -3.52
N VAL A 291 27.99 12.09 -3.98
CA VAL A 291 29.27 12.52 -3.41
C VAL A 291 29.07 13.86 -2.69
N GLY A 292 29.54 13.94 -1.44
CA GLY A 292 29.43 15.15 -0.62
C GLY A 292 28.23 15.13 0.34
N ASP A 293 28.39 15.89 1.43
CA ASP A 293 27.43 15.88 2.54
C ASP A 293 26.08 16.50 2.17
N LEU A 294 26.08 17.52 1.30
CA LEU A 294 24.85 18.23 0.93
C LEU A 294 23.98 17.40 0.01
N TYR A 295 24.57 16.68 -0.94
CA TYR A 295 23.83 15.79 -1.84
C TYR A 295 23.22 14.62 -1.08
N THR A 296 24.02 13.92 -0.27
CA THR A 296 23.53 12.82 0.58
C THR A 296 22.43 13.31 1.53
N SER A 297 22.61 14.49 2.13
CA SER A 297 21.59 15.10 3.00
C SER A 297 20.30 15.43 2.24
N ALA A 298 20.37 15.87 0.98
CA ALA A 298 19.20 16.14 0.16
C ALA A 298 18.40 14.85 -0.13
N LEU A 299 19.08 13.73 -0.40
CA LEU A 299 18.43 12.43 -0.58
C LEU A 299 17.79 11.92 0.71
N ILE A 300 18.47 12.11 1.86
CA ILE A 300 17.88 11.78 3.17
C ILE A 300 16.67 12.67 3.46
N ALA A 301 16.71 13.95 3.08
CA ALA A 301 15.58 14.86 3.22
C ALA A 301 14.38 14.42 2.34
N LEU A 302 14.59 13.89 1.13
CA LEU A 302 13.54 13.26 0.34
C LEU A 302 12.94 12.07 1.07
N GLY A 303 13.75 11.23 1.71
CA GLY A 303 13.28 10.11 2.53
C GLY A 303 12.42 10.56 3.71
N LEU A 304 12.81 11.63 4.39
CA LEU A 304 12.03 12.24 5.46
C LEU A 304 10.69 12.77 4.94
N ILE A 305 10.69 13.44 3.79
CA ILE A 305 9.45 13.94 3.15
C ILE A 305 8.52 12.78 2.78
N LEU A 306 9.04 11.69 2.21
CA LEU A 306 8.24 10.51 1.91
C LEU A 306 7.60 9.92 3.17
N PHE A 307 8.37 9.83 4.26
CA PHE A 307 7.85 9.37 5.55
C PHE A 307 6.71 10.27 6.04
N VAL A 308 6.87 11.58 5.98
CA VAL A 308 5.84 12.55 6.40
C VAL A 308 4.60 12.45 5.50
N ILE A 309 4.75 12.39 4.18
CA ILE A 309 3.63 12.24 3.24
C ILE A 309 2.86 10.96 3.55
N THR A 310 3.55 9.83 3.66
CA THR A 310 2.93 8.53 3.94
C THR A 310 2.21 8.54 5.28
N PHE A 311 2.84 9.10 6.30
CA PHE A 311 2.23 9.24 7.63
C PHE A 311 0.97 10.10 7.58
N LEU A 312 1.00 11.26 6.94
CA LEU A 312 -0.16 12.16 6.84
C LEU A 312 -1.31 11.53 6.06
N VAL A 313 -1.01 10.87 4.95
CA VAL A 313 -2.02 10.20 4.12
C VAL A 313 -2.68 9.07 4.88
N LEU A 314 -1.89 8.19 5.54
CA LEU A 314 -2.42 7.08 6.31
C LEU A 314 -3.14 7.54 7.58
N ALA A 315 -2.66 8.58 8.25
CA ALA A 315 -3.32 9.18 9.40
C ALA A 315 -4.69 9.80 9.02
N ALA A 316 -4.75 10.54 7.91
CA ALA A 316 -5.99 11.09 7.38
C ALA A 316 -7.00 9.98 7.04
N ALA A 317 -6.54 8.93 6.40
CA ALA A 317 -7.34 7.76 6.07
C ALA A 317 -7.88 7.06 7.32
N ARG A 318 -7.04 6.83 8.33
CA ARG A 318 -7.46 6.25 9.61
C ARG A 318 -8.46 7.14 10.35
N TYR A 319 -8.25 8.44 10.32
CA TYR A 319 -9.20 9.39 10.90
C TYR A 319 -10.58 9.33 10.22
N MET A 320 -10.62 9.21 8.90
CA MET A 320 -11.87 9.00 8.16
C MET A 320 -12.58 7.71 8.59
N LEU A 321 -11.83 6.61 8.74
CA LEU A 321 -12.38 5.33 9.23
C LEU A 321 -13.01 5.46 10.60
N LEU A 322 -12.31 6.06 11.56
CA LEU A 322 -12.81 6.27 12.92
C LEU A 322 -14.10 7.12 12.95
N ARG A 323 -14.21 8.10 12.04
CA ARG A 323 -15.46 8.88 11.90
C ARG A 323 -16.62 8.05 11.34
N LEU A 324 -16.32 7.15 10.41
CA LEU A 324 -17.34 6.24 9.84
C LEU A 324 -17.84 5.23 10.87
N GLU A 325 -16.95 4.66 11.67
CA GLU A 325 -17.32 3.73 12.76
C GLU A 325 -18.25 4.40 13.78
N ARG A 326 -17.93 5.62 14.21
CA ARG A 326 -18.75 6.37 15.19
C ARG A 326 -20.16 6.76 14.71
N ARG A 327 -20.41 6.71 13.41
CA ARG A 327 -21.75 7.02 12.84
C ARG A 327 -22.66 5.79 12.76
N ILE A 328 -22.17 4.61 13.08
CA ILE A 328 -22.88 3.32 12.94
C ILE A 328 -23.21 2.70 14.29
N GLY A 329 -22.43 3.00 15.34
CA GLY A 329 -22.75 2.66 16.73
C GLY A 329 -23.46 3.81 17.41
#